data_a8e4caa78984b4e9045a58b428f140d4
#
_entry.id   a8e4caa78984b4e9045a58b428f140d4
#
_cell.length_a   1.000
_cell.length_b   1.000
_cell.length_c   1.000
_cell.angle_alpha   90.00
_cell.angle_beta   90.00
_cell.angle_gamma   90.00
#
_symmetry.space_group_name_H-M   'P 1'
#
loop_
_entity.id
_entity.type
_entity.pdbx_description
1 polymer ?
#
loop_
_entity_poly.entity_id
_entity_poly.type
_entity_poly.pdbx_seq_one_letter_code
_entity_poly.pdbx_strand_id
1 'polypeptide(L)'
;MRILILTSSGGTAHDAAAYSIKKWLEDWDPNGSVLVEHLLEKSSFVMRSSVNLYNWIQKYWPWLHQIYWRIVEFEDLVKLGTVLFGRNYLIRLLRSFQPDLIISTHPHINRGHFALAKRVIGPSLRTITCCTELDGGFGFSRNWVTCKADSFWALTSEVAEEVCRRGYKRAQVSVLGPLFDPSFESVLDCSFTEESAHTSLPLLVLGSGANGANNHIDLLNTLLPLAGQIRVIALCGKREKTKQELQKWIALHPELMVEALGFQSPEAMAKLYRMAWVMVARPGARTATEALAVGCVLIFNAFSTTMPQELLARRYFASQNIDIAINTPEGLLHILENWIDHPEKYSLIKDVYSSNQLRGDLEGIRQLIMKSG
;
A
#
# COMPACT_ATOMS: atom_id res chain seq x y z
N MET A 1 27.53 0.90 3.33
CA MET A 1 26.78 0.00 4.23
C MET A 1 26.11 -1.12 3.42
N ARG A 2 25.93 -2.32 3.98
CA ARG A 2 25.27 -3.47 3.30
C ARG A 2 23.88 -3.66 3.91
N ILE A 3 22.82 -3.41 3.14
CA ILE A 3 21.46 -3.44 3.62
C ILE A 3 20.68 -4.55 2.94
N LEU A 4 20.06 -5.41 3.73
CA LEU A 4 19.18 -6.46 3.26
C LEU A 4 17.75 -6.08 3.57
N ILE A 5 16.93 -5.90 2.54
CA ILE A 5 15.50 -5.60 2.66
C ILE A 5 14.73 -6.90 2.40
N LEU A 6 14.00 -7.36 3.41
CA LEU A 6 13.18 -8.57 3.34
C LEU A 6 11.72 -8.21 3.11
N THR A 7 11.13 -8.72 2.03
CA THR A 7 9.73 -8.52 1.64
C THR A 7 9.06 -9.82 1.19
N SER A 8 7.79 -9.74 0.81
CA SER A 8 7.03 -10.80 0.16
C SER A 8 5.91 -10.20 -0.69
N SER A 9 5.56 -10.84 -1.79
CA SER A 9 4.53 -10.41 -2.75
C SER A 9 3.08 -10.63 -2.27
N GLY A 10 2.87 -10.87 -0.98
CA GLY A 10 1.55 -10.95 -0.35
C GLY A 10 0.87 -9.59 -0.20
N GLY A 11 0.79 -8.83 -1.28
CA GLY A 11 0.26 -7.46 -1.33
C GLY A 11 1.25 -6.48 -1.95
N THR A 12 0.74 -5.44 -2.63
CA THR A 12 1.60 -4.47 -3.34
C THR A 12 2.24 -3.43 -2.44
N ALA A 13 1.70 -3.19 -1.25
CA ALA A 13 2.22 -2.19 -0.32
C ALA A 13 3.61 -2.55 0.20
N HIS A 14 3.82 -3.83 0.55
CA HIS A 14 5.08 -4.33 1.09
C HIS A 14 6.22 -4.24 0.07
N ASP A 15 5.96 -4.68 -1.16
CA ASP A 15 6.94 -4.59 -2.24
C ASP A 15 7.21 -3.14 -2.63
N ALA A 16 6.19 -2.30 -2.72
CA ALA A 16 6.36 -0.88 -3.01
C ALA A 16 7.27 -0.21 -1.97
N ALA A 17 7.03 -0.44 -0.67
CA ALA A 17 7.88 0.08 0.39
C ALA A 17 9.33 -0.42 0.27
N ALA A 18 9.53 -1.73 0.02
CA ALA A 18 10.85 -2.31 -0.13
C ALA A 18 11.65 -1.68 -1.30
N TYR A 19 11.00 -1.52 -2.45
CA TYR A 19 11.66 -0.93 -3.62
C TYR A 19 11.84 0.59 -3.52
N SER A 20 10.92 1.30 -2.85
CA SER A 20 11.12 2.74 -2.54
C SER A 20 12.33 2.92 -1.63
N ILE A 21 12.43 2.15 -0.55
CA ILE A 21 13.60 2.17 0.35
C ILE A 21 14.88 1.88 -0.44
N LYS A 22 14.88 0.88 -1.32
CA LYS A 22 16.06 0.56 -2.14
C LYS A 22 16.50 1.75 -2.98
N LYS A 23 15.58 2.40 -3.71
CA LYS A 23 15.90 3.53 -4.58
C LYS A 23 16.47 4.72 -3.81
N TRP A 24 15.86 5.07 -2.68
CA TRP A 24 16.38 6.14 -1.82
C TRP A 24 17.76 5.80 -1.24
N LEU A 25 18.01 4.55 -0.91
CA LEU A 25 19.32 4.11 -0.42
C LEU A 25 20.41 4.17 -1.50
N GLU A 26 20.07 3.89 -2.76
CA GLU A 26 20.97 4.05 -3.89
C GLU A 26 21.38 5.52 -4.09
N ASP A 27 20.48 6.46 -3.77
CA ASP A 27 20.77 7.89 -3.79
C ASP A 27 21.52 8.36 -2.54
N TRP A 28 21.17 7.84 -1.35
CA TRP A 28 21.78 8.29 -0.08
C TRP A 28 23.17 7.69 0.18
N ASP A 29 23.43 6.47 -0.29
CA ASP A 29 24.71 5.74 -0.17
C ASP A 29 25.06 5.06 -1.48
N PRO A 30 25.54 5.80 -2.51
CA PRO A 30 25.89 5.23 -3.82
C PRO A 30 26.98 4.15 -3.77
N ASN A 31 27.76 4.11 -2.69
CA ASN A 31 28.80 3.10 -2.47
C ASN A 31 28.29 1.92 -1.60
N GLY A 32 27.07 2.01 -1.14
CA GLY A 32 26.40 0.94 -0.38
C GLY A 32 25.98 -0.23 -1.25
N SER A 33 25.64 -1.33 -0.60
CA SER A 33 25.07 -2.50 -1.28
C SER A 33 23.69 -2.80 -0.73
N VAL A 34 22.66 -2.70 -1.57
CA VAL A 34 21.27 -2.92 -1.17
C VAL A 34 20.69 -4.12 -1.91
N LEU A 35 20.21 -5.11 -1.17
CA LEU A 35 19.56 -6.30 -1.70
C LEU A 35 18.11 -6.38 -1.23
N VAL A 36 17.16 -6.42 -2.15
CA VAL A 36 15.75 -6.75 -1.86
C VAL A 36 15.52 -8.24 -2.10
N GLU A 37 15.00 -8.92 -1.09
CA GLU A 37 14.79 -10.36 -1.15
C GLU A 37 13.35 -10.74 -0.78
N HIS A 38 12.67 -11.45 -1.71
CA HIS A 38 11.35 -12.03 -1.49
C HIS A 38 11.50 -13.35 -0.72
N LEU A 39 11.71 -13.21 0.58
CA LEU A 39 12.15 -14.31 1.42
C LEU A 39 11.16 -15.47 1.46
N LEU A 40 9.85 -15.21 1.56
CA LEU A 40 8.86 -16.28 1.67
C LEU A 40 8.81 -17.12 0.38
N GLU A 41 8.81 -16.48 -0.77
CA GLU A 41 8.71 -17.14 -2.08
C GLU A 41 9.96 -17.92 -2.46
N LYS A 42 11.13 -17.42 -2.06
CA LYS A 42 12.41 -18.05 -2.39
C LYS A 42 12.87 -19.08 -1.36
N SER A 43 12.37 -19.00 -0.12
CA SER A 43 12.89 -19.78 1.00
C SER A 43 12.49 -21.25 0.95
N SER A 44 11.28 -21.58 0.54
CA SER A 44 10.79 -22.96 0.41
C SER A 44 9.60 -23.07 -0.52
N PHE A 45 9.39 -24.31 -1.04
CA PHE A 45 8.20 -24.61 -1.84
C PHE A 45 6.89 -24.40 -1.05
N VAL A 46 6.87 -24.77 0.22
CA VAL A 46 5.69 -24.62 1.09
C VAL A 46 5.32 -23.15 1.25
N MET A 47 6.28 -22.28 1.54
CA MET A 47 6.06 -20.84 1.69
C MET A 47 5.63 -20.19 0.38
N ARG A 48 6.26 -20.56 -0.74
CA ARG A 48 5.85 -20.11 -2.07
C ARG A 48 4.40 -20.49 -2.38
N SER A 49 4.04 -21.76 -2.10
CA SER A 49 2.67 -22.24 -2.33
C SER A 49 1.65 -21.52 -1.45
N SER A 50 2.01 -21.21 -0.20
CA SER A 50 1.16 -20.42 0.70
C SER A 50 0.90 -19.00 0.18
N VAL A 51 1.95 -18.30 -0.30
CA VAL A 51 1.80 -16.96 -0.92
C VAL A 51 0.96 -17.04 -2.20
N ASN A 52 1.18 -18.04 -3.03
CA ASN A 52 0.40 -18.26 -4.26
C ASN A 52 -1.07 -18.55 -3.93
N LEU A 53 -1.34 -19.38 -2.92
CA LEU A 53 -2.70 -19.69 -2.45
C LEU A 53 -3.39 -18.43 -1.91
N TYR A 54 -2.68 -17.60 -1.13
CA TYR A 54 -3.17 -16.33 -0.65
C TYR A 54 -3.60 -15.42 -1.81
N ASN A 55 -2.72 -15.22 -2.80
CA ASN A 55 -3.01 -14.40 -3.96
C ASN A 55 -4.16 -14.97 -4.82
N TRP A 56 -4.27 -16.29 -4.90
CA TRP A 56 -5.35 -16.99 -5.61
C TRP A 56 -6.70 -16.81 -4.88
N ILE A 57 -6.74 -16.95 -3.55
CA ILE A 57 -7.94 -16.69 -2.73
C ILE A 57 -8.41 -15.26 -2.90
N GLN A 58 -7.49 -14.29 -2.81
CA GLN A 58 -7.82 -12.87 -3.03
C GLN A 58 -8.43 -12.60 -4.40
N LYS A 59 -7.96 -13.33 -5.40
CA LYS A 59 -8.38 -13.14 -6.79
C LYS A 59 -9.75 -13.73 -7.10
N TYR A 60 -10.04 -14.92 -6.57
CA TYR A 60 -11.22 -15.69 -7.00
C TYR A 60 -12.28 -15.86 -5.91
N TRP A 61 -11.88 -15.86 -4.63
CA TRP A 61 -12.79 -16.12 -3.50
C TRP A 61 -12.50 -15.18 -2.32
N PRO A 62 -12.74 -13.87 -2.47
CA PRO A 62 -12.40 -12.87 -1.44
C PRO A 62 -13.02 -13.14 -0.07
N TRP A 63 -14.22 -13.73 -0.01
CA TRP A 63 -14.89 -14.07 1.25
C TRP A 63 -14.15 -15.16 2.05
N LEU A 64 -13.46 -16.08 1.36
CA LEU A 64 -12.67 -17.13 2.00
C LEU A 64 -11.42 -16.55 2.67
N HIS A 65 -11.00 -15.35 2.27
CA HIS A 65 -9.86 -14.65 2.85
C HIS A 65 -10.05 -14.37 4.35
N GLN A 66 -11.28 -14.13 4.82
CA GLN A 66 -11.53 -13.91 6.26
C GLN A 66 -11.23 -15.17 7.09
N ILE A 67 -11.58 -16.35 6.56
CA ILE A 67 -11.30 -17.64 7.20
C ILE A 67 -9.78 -17.91 7.14
N TYR A 68 -9.18 -17.74 5.97
CA TYR A 68 -7.74 -17.91 5.78
C TYR A 68 -6.94 -17.01 6.71
N TRP A 69 -7.29 -15.72 6.81
CA TRP A 69 -6.63 -14.76 7.68
C TRP A 69 -6.70 -15.18 9.16
N ARG A 70 -7.88 -15.64 9.62
CA ARG A 70 -8.03 -16.16 10.97
C ARG A 70 -7.11 -17.35 11.22
N ILE A 71 -7.03 -18.30 10.30
CA ILE A 71 -6.16 -19.49 10.42
C ILE A 71 -4.70 -19.04 10.50
N VAL A 72 -4.24 -18.19 9.60
CA VAL A 72 -2.83 -17.72 9.55
C VAL A 72 -2.46 -16.89 10.78
N GLU A 73 -3.38 -16.11 11.34
CA GLU A 73 -3.16 -15.35 12.57
C GLU A 73 -3.28 -16.22 13.84
N PHE A 74 -4.03 -17.33 13.79
CA PHE A 74 -4.19 -18.26 14.91
C PHE A 74 -3.13 -19.36 14.98
N GLU A 75 -2.32 -19.54 13.94
CA GLU A 75 -1.23 -20.55 13.97
C GLU A 75 -0.16 -20.18 14.99
N ASP A 76 -0.44 -20.51 16.25
CA ASP A 76 0.49 -20.43 17.37
C ASP A 76 1.69 -21.39 17.25
N LEU A 77 1.65 -22.36 16.32
CA LEU A 77 2.72 -23.32 16.07
C LEU A 77 4.04 -22.67 15.63
N VAL A 78 4.03 -21.43 15.21
CA VAL A 78 5.24 -20.66 14.83
C VAL A 78 5.61 -19.63 15.91
N LYS A 79 4.92 -19.60 17.06
CA LYS A 79 5.16 -18.65 18.18
C LYS A 79 6.54 -18.74 18.82
N LEU A 80 7.28 -19.79 18.60
CA LEU A 80 8.55 -20.03 19.28
C LEU A 80 9.74 -19.20 18.73
N GLY A 81 9.50 -18.16 17.94
CA GLY A 81 10.58 -17.37 17.36
C GLY A 81 11.49 -18.18 16.44
N THR A 82 11.02 -19.32 15.96
CA THR A 82 11.76 -20.24 15.11
C THR A 82 11.33 -20.09 13.66
N VAL A 83 12.32 -20.01 12.79
CA VAL A 83 12.12 -20.09 11.35
C VAL A 83 12.13 -21.57 10.97
N LEU A 84 10.95 -22.20 10.84
CA LEU A 84 10.86 -23.62 10.49
C LEU A 84 11.17 -23.85 9.00
N PHE A 85 10.54 -23.05 8.14
CA PHE A 85 10.70 -23.16 6.70
C PHE A 85 11.62 -22.05 6.17
N GLY A 86 12.55 -22.42 5.27
CA GLY A 86 13.47 -21.45 4.67
C GLY A 86 14.67 -21.07 5.53
N ARG A 87 14.85 -21.66 6.71
CA ARG A 87 15.98 -21.38 7.60
C ARG A 87 17.33 -21.50 6.89
N ASN A 88 17.56 -22.59 6.16
CA ASN A 88 18.83 -22.85 5.48
C ASN A 88 19.05 -21.84 4.32
N TYR A 89 17.98 -21.42 3.66
CA TYR A 89 18.07 -20.39 2.64
C TYR A 89 18.52 -19.06 3.26
N LEU A 90 17.85 -18.62 4.32
CA LEU A 90 18.19 -17.37 5.01
C LEU A 90 19.63 -17.41 5.56
N ILE A 91 20.07 -18.51 6.17
CA ILE A 91 21.46 -18.65 6.66
C ILE A 91 22.46 -18.50 5.52
N ARG A 92 22.24 -19.14 4.37
CA ARG A 92 23.12 -18.99 3.21
C ARG A 92 23.15 -17.56 2.71
N LEU A 93 21.98 -16.92 2.58
CA LEU A 93 21.85 -15.52 2.17
C LEU A 93 22.61 -14.59 3.13
N LEU A 94 22.43 -14.75 4.43
CA LEU A 94 23.11 -13.94 5.44
C LEU A 94 24.63 -14.12 5.38
N ARG A 95 25.11 -15.36 5.25
CA ARG A 95 26.55 -15.65 5.17
C ARG A 95 27.19 -15.12 3.89
N SER A 96 26.47 -15.14 2.77
CA SER A 96 26.99 -14.62 1.49
C SER A 96 26.91 -13.10 1.42
N PHE A 97 25.83 -12.51 1.91
CA PHE A 97 25.61 -11.07 1.80
C PHE A 97 26.22 -10.28 2.97
N GLN A 98 26.33 -10.85 4.18
CA GLN A 98 26.90 -10.20 5.40
C GLN A 98 26.30 -8.80 5.64
N PRO A 99 24.98 -8.68 5.90
CA PRO A 99 24.33 -7.37 6.06
C PRO A 99 24.75 -6.68 7.37
N ASP A 100 24.88 -5.35 7.32
CA ASP A 100 25.03 -4.48 8.50
C ASP A 100 23.63 -4.13 9.07
N LEU A 101 22.62 -4.11 8.20
CA LEU A 101 21.24 -3.78 8.52
C LEU A 101 20.27 -4.69 7.78
N ILE A 102 19.23 -5.15 8.49
CA ILE A 102 18.07 -5.81 7.88
C ILE A 102 16.83 -4.94 8.10
N ILE A 103 16.11 -4.66 7.02
CA ILE A 103 14.80 -4.00 7.05
C ILE A 103 13.74 -5.01 6.60
N SER A 104 12.69 -5.21 7.39
CA SER A 104 11.54 -6.02 7.01
C SER A 104 10.34 -5.12 6.70
N THR A 105 9.73 -5.31 5.54
CA THR A 105 8.51 -4.62 5.14
C THR A 105 7.26 -5.50 5.21
N HIS A 106 7.39 -6.74 5.69
CA HIS A 106 6.29 -7.71 5.68
C HIS A 106 6.11 -8.41 7.05
N PRO A 107 4.88 -8.50 7.61
CA PRO A 107 4.65 -9.00 8.95
C PRO A 107 5.11 -10.45 9.16
N HIS A 108 4.88 -11.33 8.20
CA HIS A 108 5.25 -12.75 8.33
C HIS A 108 6.77 -13.01 8.35
N ILE A 109 7.59 -12.02 8.02
CA ILE A 109 9.05 -12.11 8.14
C ILE A 109 9.52 -11.84 9.58
N ASN A 110 8.69 -11.21 10.41
CA ASN A 110 9.03 -10.88 11.79
C ASN A 110 8.80 -12.05 12.78
N ARG A 111 8.63 -13.28 12.29
CA ARG A 111 8.35 -14.48 13.11
C ARG A 111 9.61 -15.18 13.68
N GLY A 112 10.74 -14.53 13.72
CA GLY A 112 12.00 -15.12 14.25
C GLY A 112 13.20 -14.93 13.34
N HIS A 113 13.00 -14.35 12.15
CA HIS A 113 14.07 -14.12 11.18
C HIS A 113 15.14 -13.17 11.73
N PHE A 114 14.77 -12.12 12.47
CA PHE A 114 15.71 -11.21 13.12
C PHE A 114 16.58 -11.91 14.16
N ALA A 115 15.98 -12.75 15.01
CA ALA A 115 16.73 -13.52 16.02
C ALA A 115 17.70 -14.50 15.35
N LEU A 116 17.27 -15.17 14.27
CA LEU A 116 18.15 -16.04 13.49
C LEU A 116 19.29 -15.25 12.84
N ALA A 117 18.99 -14.09 12.26
CA ALA A 117 19.99 -13.25 11.61
C ALA A 117 21.06 -12.77 12.60
N LYS A 118 20.67 -12.31 13.79
CA LYS A 118 21.61 -11.93 14.86
C LYS A 118 22.48 -13.10 15.36
N ARG A 119 21.94 -14.32 15.37
CA ARG A 119 22.75 -15.52 15.70
C ARG A 119 23.78 -15.85 14.63
N VAL A 120 23.51 -15.55 13.37
CA VAL A 120 24.38 -15.89 12.23
C VAL A 120 25.43 -14.83 11.99
N ILE A 121 25.04 -13.55 12.06
CA ILE A 121 25.90 -12.38 11.74
C ILE A 121 26.59 -11.86 13.00
N GLY A 122 25.86 -11.80 14.11
CA GLY A 122 26.35 -11.25 15.37
C GLY A 122 25.40 -10.19 15.95
N PRO A 123 25.64 -9.78 17.22
CA PRO A 123 24.78 -8.83 17.93
C PRO A 123 24.83 -7.40 17.39
N SER A 124 25.88 -7.05 16.63
CA SER A 124 26.02 -5.75 15.98
C SER A 124 25.09 -5.54 14.79
N LEU A 125 24.47 -6.63 14.26
CA LEU A 125 23.49 -6.54 13.19
C LEU A 125 22.28 -5.70 13.65
N ARG A 126 22.01 -4.62 12.95
CA ARG A 126 20.82 -3.78 13.18
C ARG A 126 19.61 -4.34 12.47
N THR A 127 18.44 -4.13 13.05
CA THR A 127 17.17 -4.60 12.48
C THR A 127 16.10 -3.53 12.59
N ILE A 128 15.35 -3.31 11.51
CA ILE A 128 14.23 -2.37 11.43
C ILE A 128 12.99 -3.10 10.90
N THR A 129 11.85 -2.91 11.55
CA THR A 129 10.54 -3.22 10.96
C THR A 129 9.97 -1.94 10.36
N CYS A 130 9.74 -1.93 9.05
CA CYS A 130 8.99 -0.88 8.35
C CYS A 130 7.55 -1.36 8.18
N CYS A 131 6.63 -0.85 8.99
CA CYS A 131 5.22 -1.19 8.91
C CYS A 131 4.54 -0.42 7.77
N THR A 132 3.68 -1.09 7.02
CA THR A 132 2.97 -0.50 5.88
C THR A 132 1.48 -0.25 6.17
N GLU A 133 1.04 -0.42 7.41
CA GLU A 133 -0.35 -0.26 7.82
C GLU A 133 -0.60 1.16 8.35
N LEU A 134 -1.86 1.61 8.21
CA LEU A 134 -2.30 2.95 8.63
C LEU A 134 -2.93 2.97 10.03
N ASP A 135 -3.40 1.84 10.54
CA ASP A 135 -4.08 1.73 11.83
C ASP A 135 -3.66 0.43 12.55
N GLY A 136 -3.74 0.43 13.87
CA GLY A 136 -3.37 -0.70 14.72
C GLY A 136 -4.53 -1.58 15.17
N GLY A 137 -5.76 -1.33 14.72
CA GLY A 137 -6.96 -2.02 15.16
C GLY A 137 -7.15 -3.43 14.59
N PHE A 138 -8.42 -3.86 14.52
CA PHE A 138 -8.77 -5.15 13.94
C PHE A 138 -8.27 -5.24 12.49
N GLY A 139 -7.54 -6.32 12.17
CA GLY A 139 -6.84 -6.49 10.89
C GLY A 139 -5.33 -6.25 10.97
N PHE A 140 -4.83 -5.60 12.03
CA PHE A 140 -3.40 -5.43 12.27
C PHE A 140 -2.77 -6.76 12.68
N SER A 141 -1.90 -7.29 11.83
CA SER A 141 -1.26 -8.58 12.08
C SER A 141 -0.40 -8.56 13.34
N ARG A 142 -0.56 -9.59 14.20
CA ARG A 142 0.31 -9.79 15.36
C ARG A 142 1.78 -9.96 14.97
N ASN A 143 2.02 -10.43 13.76
CA ASN A 143 3.35 -10.71 13.28
C ASN A 143 4.21 -9.46 13.11
N TRP A 144 3.64 -8.27 13.03
CA TRP A 144 4.43 -7.03 13.08
C TRP A 144 5.27 -6.91 14.36
N VAL A 145 4.81 -7.52 15.46
CA VAL A 145 5.42 -7.39 16.80
C VAL A 145 5.85 -8.71 17.43
N THR A 146 5.68 -9.86 16.78
CA THR A 146 5.98 -11.19 17.34
C THR A 146 7.46 -11.36 17.63
N CYS A 147 8.35 -10.94 16.76
CA CYS A 147 9.78 -10.90 16.99
C CYS A 147 10.30 -9.49 16.75
N LYS A 148 10.58 -8.77 17.83
CA LYS A 148 10.90 -7.35 17.80
C LYS A 148 12.22 -7.09 17.09
N ALA A 149 12.21 -6.12 16.19
CA ALA A 149 13.40 -5.48 15.66
C ALA A 149 14.00 -4.50 16.70
N ASP A 150 15.20 -4.01 16.45
CA ASP A 150 15.81 -2.96 17.28
C ASP A 150 15.03 -1.65 17.18
N SER A 151 14.50 -1.35 15.98
CA SER A 151 13.67 -0.18 15.73
C SER A 151 12.42 -0.54 14.93
N PHE A 152 11.34 0.20 15.17
CA PHE A 152 10.08 0.08 14.47
C PHE A 152 9.72 1.41 13.82
N TRP A 153 9.53 1.38 12.51
CA TRP A 153 9.07 2.51 11.71
C TRP A 153 7.56 2.37 11.48
N ALA A 154 6.79 3.25 12.08
CA ALA A 154 5.35 3.35 11.95
C ALA A 154 4.98 4.44 10.92
N LEU A 155 3.89 4.21 10.17
CA LEU A 155 3.36 5.24 9.26
C LEU A 155 2.60 6.32 10.03
N THR A 156 1.91 5.95 11.11
CA THR A 156 0.98 6.81 11.85
C THR A 156 1.17 6.66 13.36
N SER A 157 0.62 7.60 14.12
CA SER A 157 0.58 7.54 15.58
C SER A 157 -0.25 6.35 16.07
N GLU A 158 -1.33 6.01 15.40
CA GLU A 158 -2.22 4.90 15.72
C GLU A 158 -1.47 3.56 15.69
N VAL A 159 -0.64 3.36 14.66
CA VAL A 159 0.24 2.19 14.59
C VAL A 159 1.30 2.22 15.69
N ALA A 160 1.92 3.37 15.96
CA ALA A 160 2.94 3.50 17.00
C ALA A 160 2.37 3.19 18.40
N GLU A 161 1.18 3.67 18.71
CA GLU A 161 0.49 3.37 19.98
C GLU A 161 0.19 1.88 20.11
N GLU A 162 -0.32 1.25 19.05
CA GLU A 162 -0.62 -0.18 19.05
C GLU A 162 0.61 -1.04 19.27
N VAL A 163 1.73 -0.75 18.60
CA VAL A 163 2.96 -1.54 18.76
C VAL A 163 3.60 -1.31 20.14
N CYS A 164 3.47 -0.12 20.71
CA CYS A 164 3.87 0.15 22.11
C CYS A 164 3.01 -0.63 23.08
N ARG A 165 1.69 -0.68 22.88
CA ARG A 165 0.76 -1.48 23.68
C ARG A 165 1.08 -2.97 23.62
N ARG A 166 1.58 -3.45 22.46
CA ARG A 166 2.06 -4.83 22.27
C ARG A 166 3.49 -5.05 22.72
N GLY A 167 4.11 -4.07 23.41
CA GLY A 167 5.34 -4.22 24.17
C GLY A 167 6.63 -3.73 23.49
N TYR A 168 6.56 -2.93 22.41
CA TYR A 168 7.70 -2.11 22.01
C TYR A 168 7.91 -0.98 23.02
N LYS A 169 9.15 -0.64 23.33
CA LYS A 169 9.46 0.57 24.11
C LYS A 169 9.28 1.79 23.21
N ARG A 170 8.75 2.90 23.76
CA ARG A 170 8.52 4.12 22.96
C ARG A 170 9.78 4.60 22.24
N ALA A 171 10.95 4.49 22.87
CA ALA A 171 12.23 4.85 22.26
C ALA A 171 12.66 4.00 21.06
N GLN A 172 12.00 2.87 20.83
CA GLN A 172 12.25 2.01 19.68
C GLN A 172 11.30 2.28 18.50
N VAL A 173 10.28 3.12 18.71
CA VAL A 173 9.22 3.37 17.73
C VAL A 173 9.32 4.80 17.22
N SER A 174 9.47 4.95 15.91
CA SER A 174 9.48 6.25 15.22
C SER A 174 8.28 6.34 14.28
N VAL A 175 7.52 7.43 14.37
CA VAL A 175 6.45 7.76 13.44
C VAL A 175 7.08 8.61 12.33
N LEU A 176 7.30 8.02 11.18
CA LEU A 176 8.03 8.66 10.08
C LEU A 176 7.20 8.77 8.79
N GLY A 177 5.96 8.29 8.81
CA GLY A 177 5.12 8.29 7.61
C GLY A 177 5.58 7.31 6.53
N PRO A 178 4.91 7.31 5.37
CA PRO A 178 5.25 6.47 4.23
C PRO A 178 6.48 7.00 3.48
N LEU A 179 7.27 6.08 2.91
CA LEU A 179 8.32 6.42 1.95
C LEU A 179 7.86 6.02 0.55
N PHE A 180 7.63 7.01 -0.29
CA PHE A 180 7.26 6.78 -1.68
C PHE A 180 8.50 6.62 -2.57
N ASP A 181 8.28 6.12 -3.79
CA ASP A 181 9.30 6.10 -4.82
C ASP A 181 9.82 7.53 -5.08
N PRO A 182 11.14 7.76 -5.28
CA PRO A 182 11.66 9.09 -5.58
C PRO A 182 10.94 9.80 -6.73
N SER A 183 10.53 9.05 -7.76
CA SER A 183 9.78 9.61 -8.89
C SER A 183 8.33 10.01 -8.53
N PHE A 184 7.75 9.42 -7.50
CA PHE A 184 6.47 9.84 -6.92
C PHE A 184 6.66 11.12 -6.09
N GLU A 185 7.66 11.14 -5.21
CA GLU A 185 7.99 12.30 -4.36
C GLU A 185 8.31 13.54 -5.20
N SER A 186 9.05 13.41 -6.29
CA SER A 186 9.37 14.55 -7.17
C SER A 186 8.13 15.24 -7.73
N VAL A 187 7.03 14.50 -7.93
CA VAL A 187 5.75 15.08 -8.35
C VAL A 187 5.07 15.80 -7.19
N LEU A 188 5.24 15.34 -5.94
CA LEU A 188 4.67 16.02 -4.76
C LEU A 188 5.29 17.41 -4.54
N ASP A 189 6.59 17.54 -4.81
CA ASP A 189 7.36 18.76 -4.57
C ASP A 189 7.21 19.80 -5.70
N CYS A 190 6.75 19.37 -6.89
CA CYS A 190 6.48 20.30 -7.99
C CYS A 190 5.27 21.20 -7.68
N SER A 191 5.46 22.52 -7.77
CA SER A 191 4.36 23.47 -7.81
C SER A 191 3.53 23.22 -9.09
N PHE A 192 2.37 22.62 -8.94
CA PHE A 192 1.44 22.45 -10.05
C PHE A 192 0.73 23.79 -10.23
N THR A 193 1.03 24.49 -11.30
CA THR A 193 0.19 25.65 -11.70
C THR A 193 -1.13 25.11 -12.20
N GLU A 194 -2.23 25.49 -11.56
CA GLU A 194 -3.61 25.10 -11.89
C GLU A 194 -4.08 25.60 -13.29
N GLU A 195 -3.22 26.23 -14.06
CA GLU A 195 -3.56 26.84 -15.36
C GLU A 195 -4.10 25.88 -16.40
N SER A 196 -3.93 24.56 -16.24
CA SER A 196 -4.50 23.55 -17.15
C SER A 196 -5.85 22.98 -16.70
N ALA A 197 -6.37 23.37 -15.53
CA ALA A 197 -7.60 22.81 -14.96
C ALA A 197 -8.90 23.52 -15.39
N HIS A 198 -8.80 24.73 -15.91
CA HIS A 198 -10.00 25.58 -16.12
C HIS A 198 -10.87 25.25 -17.34
N THR A 199 -10.50 24.28 -18.17
CA THR A 199 -11.28 23.93 -19.38
C THR A 199 -11.63 22.46 -19.54
N SER A 200 -11.25 21.58 -18.59
CA SER A 200 -11.51 20.16 -18.71
C SER A 200 -12.54 19.65 -17.69
N LEU A 201 -13.39 18.72 -18.14
CA LEU A 201 -14.34 18.02 -17.27
C LEU A 201 -13.65 17.40 -16.04
N PRO A 202 -14.33 17.31 -14.86
CA PRO A 202 -13.83 16.62 -13.69
C PRO A 202 -13.34 15.21 -14.02
N LEU A 203 -12.12 14.85 -13.56
CA LEU A 203 -11.53 13.56 -13.84
C LEU A 203 -11.82 12.55 -12.73
N LEU A 204 -12.61 11.54 -13.04
CA LEU A 204 -12.79 10.35 -12.21
C LEU A 204 -11.73 9.30 -12.55
N VAL A 205 -11.01 8.78 -11.56
CA VAL A 205 -10.07 7.67 -11.75
C VAL A 205 -10.61 6.40 -11.09
N LEU A 206 -10.84 5.35 -11.86
CA LEU A 206 -11.24 4.03 -11.38
C LEU A 206 -10.01 3.14 -11.20
N GLY A 207 -9.63 2.86 -9.95
CA GLY A 207 -8.51 2.01 -9.59
C GLY A 207 -8.87 0.53 -9.60
N SER A 208 -7.96 -0.33 -10.07
CA SER A 208 -8.19 -1.78 -10.13
C SER A 208 -7.50 -2.57 -9.02
N GLY A 209 -6.62 -1.94 -8.24
CA GLY A 209 -5.63 -2.67 -7.46
C GLY A 209 -4.68 -3.50 -8.36
N ALA A 210 -3.59 -4.02 -7.82
CA ALA A 210 -2.60 -4.75 -8.61
C ALA A 210 -3.14 -6.07 -9.19
N ASN A 211 -4.07 -6.70 -8.52
CA ASN A 211 -4.69 -7.96 -8.96
C ASN A 211 -5.88 -7.75 -9.89
N GLY A 212 -6.22 -6.49 -10.21
CA GLY A 212 -7.21 -6.12 -11.20
C GLY A 212 -8.60 -6.69 -10.90
N ALA A 213 -8.99 -6.83 -9.63
CA ALA A 213 -10.39 -7.03 -9.29
C ALA A 213 -11.12 -5.79 -9.81
N ASN A 214 -11.99 -5.98 -10.80
CA ASN A 214 -12.63 -4.86 -11.43
C ASN A 214 -14.11 -5.14 -11.65
N ASN A 215 -14.86 -4.21 -11.20
CA ASN A 215 -16.25 -3.97 -11.52
C ASN A 215 -16.37 -2.68 -12.35
N HIS A 216 -15.35 -2.38 -13.15
CA HIS A 216 -15.30 -1.15 -13.94
C HIS A 216 -16.48 -1.03 -14.89
N ILE A 217 -16.88 -2.12 -15.55
CA ILE A 217 -18.01 -2.09 -16.49
C ILE A 217 -19.32 -1.77 -15.76
N ASP A 218 -19.55 -2.35 -14.58
CA ASP A 218 -20.74 -2.07 -13.79
C ASP A 218 -20.77 -0.60 -13.35
N LEU A 219 -19.64 -0.07 -12.91
CA LEU A 219 -19.48 1.34 -12.56
C LEU A 219 -19.72 2.24 -13.79
N LEU A 220 -19.10 1.93 -14.93
CA LEU A 220 -19.23 2.74 -16.14
C LEU A 220 -20.65 2.74 -16.69
N ASN A 221 -21.37 1.61 -16.66
CA ASN A 221 -22.77 1.55 -17.04
C ASN A 221 -23.65 2.49 -16.17
N THR A 222 -23.37 2.51 -14.86
CA THR A 222 -24.11 3.37 -13.94
C THR A 222 -23.75 4.84 -14.10
N LEU A 223 -22.55 5.16 -14.60
CA LEU A 223 -22.09 6.53 -14.82
C LEU A 223 -22.51 7.14 -16.17
N LEU A 224 -23.18 6.40 -17.05
CA LEU A 224 -23.67 6.92 -18.33
C LEU A 224 -24.52 8.21 -18.20
N PRO A 225 -25.38 8.41 -17.16
CA PRO A 225 -26.11 9.67 -16.97
C PRO A 225 -25.21 10.91 -16.80
N LEU A 226 -23.96 10.73 -16.42
CA LEU A 226 -22.97 11.82 -16.27
C LEU A 226 -22.14 12.07 -17.54
N ALA A 227 -22.56 11.50 -18.68
CA ALA A 227 -21.92 11.77 -19.99
C ALA A 227 -21.89 13.28 -20.28
N GLY A 228 -20.74 13.78 -20.72
CA GLY A 228 -20.51 15.21 -20.92
C GLY A 228 -20.29 16.05 -19.66
N GLN A 229 -20.41 15.48 -18.47
CA GLN A 229 -20.15 16.16 -17.18
C GLN A 229 -18.85 15.71 -16.51
N ILE A 230 -18.39 14.49 -16.80
CA ILE A 230 -17.14 13.93 -16.27
C ILE A 230 -16.33 13.26 -17.38
N ARG A 231 -15.04 13.06 -17.14
CA ARG A 231 -14.19 12.14 -17.88
C ARG A 231 -13.64 11.07 -16.95
N VAL A 232 -13.40 9.89 -17.47
CA VAL A 232 -13.01 8.72 -16.67
C VAL A 232 -11.70 8.14 -17.16
N ILE A 233 -10.78 7.84 -16.23
CA ILE A 233 -9.62 6.96 -16.49
C ILE A 233 -9.85 5.67 -15.71
N ALA A 234 -9.89 4.54 -16.42
CA ALA A 234 -10.04 3.21 -15.85
C ALA A 234 -8.69 2.47 -15.85
N LEU A 235 -8.15 2.21 -14.66
CA LEU A 235 -6.87 1.51 -14.49
C LEU A 235 -7.08 0.00 -14.56
N CYS A 236 -6.40 -0.69 -15.49
CA CYS A 236 -6.50 -2.13 -15.71
C CYS A 236 -5.37 -2.93 -15.01
N GLY A 237 -4.40 -2.22 -14.41
CA GLY A 237 -3.21 -2.86 -13.85
C GLY A 237 -2.45 -3.68 -14.91
N LYS A 238 -2.01 -4.89 -14.54
CA LYS A 238 -1.27 -5.79 -15.44
C LYS A 238 -2.18 -6.74 -16.24
N ARG A 239 -3.52 -6.50 -16.25
CA ARG A 239 -4.49 -7.39 -16.91
C ARG A 239 -4.88 -6.91 -18.29
N GLU A 240 -4.25 -7.47 -19.29
CA GLU A 240 -4.56 -7.15 -20.67
C GLU A 240 -6.01 -7.50 -21.06
N LYS A 241 -6.54 -8.62 -20.55
CA LYS A 241 -7.95 -9.01 -20.77
C LYS A 241 -8.93 -7.93 -20.31
N THR A 242 -8.71 -7.38 -19.13
CA THR A 242 -9.54 -6.28 -18.59
C THR A 242 -9.48 -5.06 -19.47
N LYS A 243 -8.29 -4.70 -19.95
CA LYS A 243 -8.11 -3.56 -20.86
C LYS A 243 -8.87 -3.75 -22.17
N GLN A 244 -8.79 -4.97 -22.76
CA GLN A 244 -9.54 -5.30 -23.97
C GLN A 244 -11.04 -5.29 -23.79
N GLU A 245 -11.55 -5.77 -22.65
CA GLU A 245 -12.98 -5.72 -22.31
C GLU A 245 -13.46 -4.28 -22.19
N LEU A 246 -12.69 -3.41 -21.51
CA LEU A 246 -13.00 -1.99 -21.41
C LEU A 246 -12.94 -1.26 -22.76
N GLN A 247 -11.95 -1.57 -23.60
CA GLN A 247 -11.87 -0.98 -24.95
C GLN A 247 -13.10 -1.32 -25.81
N LYS A 248 -13.61 -2.56 -25.71
CA LYS A 248 -14.86 -2.93 -26.38
C LYS A 248 -16.05 -2.15 -25.84
N TRP A 249 -16.13 -2.00 -24.52
CA TRP A 249 -17.19 -1.22 -23.89
C TRP A 249 -17.14 0.26 -24.33
N ILE A 250 -15.94 0.86 -24.33
CA ILE A 250 -15.72 2.26 -24.75
C ILE A 250 -16.18 2.47 -26.21
N ALA A 251 -15.90 1.51 -27.10
CA ALA A 251 -16.34 1.61 -28.50
C ALA A 251 -17.87 1.59 -28.66
N LEU A 252 -18.60 1.00 -27.70
CA LEU A 252 -20.07 0.94 -27.70
C LEU A 252 -20.71 2.14 -27.01
N HIS A 253 -19.95 2.89 -26.21
CA HIS A 253 -20.45 4.01 -25.39
C HIS A 253 -19.60 5.28 -25.59
N PRO A 254 -19.55 5.84 -26.82
CA PRO A 254 -18.73 7.02 -27.12
C PRO A 254 -19.23 8.30 -26.43
N GLU A 255 -20.46 8.30 -25.88
CA GLU A 255 -21.06 9.41 -25.15
C GLU A 255 -20.34 9.70 -23.82
N LEU A 256 -19.78 8.70 -23.13
CA LEU A 256 -19.00 8.89 -21.93
C LEU A 256 -17.49 8.85 -22.27
N MET A 257 -16.78 9.93 -21.97
CA MET A 257 -15.35 10.04 -22.23
C MET A 257 -14.55 9.14 -21.28
N VAL A 258 -14.12 7.98 -21.76
CA VAL A 258 -13.38 6.97 -20.97
C VAL A 258 -12.08 6.60 -21.63
N GLU A 259 -11.00 6.53 -20.82
CA GLU A 259 -9.70 6.01 -21.24
C GLU A 259 -9.31 4.80 -20.38
N ALA A 260 -8.90 3.68 -21.02
CA ALA A 260 -8.44 2.47 -20.34
C ALA A 260 -6.90 2.42 -20.31
N LEU A 261 -6.30 2.54 -19.13
CA LEU A 261 -4.85 2.52 -18.93
C LEU A 261 -4.39 1.20 -18.30
N GLY A 262 -3.27 0.67 -18.79
CA GLY A 262 -2.58 -0.46 -18.18
C GLY A 262 -1.87 -0.10 -16.87
N PHE A 263 -0.83 -0.86 -16.54
CA PHE A 263 0.00 -0.60 -15.36
C PHE A 263 0.71 0.76 -15.48
N GLN A 264 0.65 1.55 -14.43
CA GLN A 264 1.25 2.88 -14.35
C GLN A 264 2.50 2.88 -13.48
N SER A 265 3.49 3.70 -13.85
CA SER A 265 4.67 3.97 -13.03
C SER A 265 4.28 4.78 -11.78
N PRO A 266 5.13 4.81 -10.73
CA PRO A 266 4.88 5.66 -9.55
C PRO A 266 4.70 7.14 -9.91
N GLU A 267 5.52 7.67 -10.81
CA GLU A 267 5.41 9.04 -11.31
C GLU A 267 4.07 9.30 -12.01
N ALA A 268 3.66 8.39 -12.90
CA ALA A 268 2.39 8.50 -13.61
C ALA A 268 1.20 8.43 -12.63
N MET A 269 1.29 7.56 -11.62
CA MET A 269 0.27 7.50 -10.57
C MET A 269 0.20 8.78 -9.76
N ALA A 270 1.33 9.39 -9.39
CA ALA A 270 1.34 10.66 -8.66
C ALA A 270 0.67 11.78 -9.48
N LYS A 271 0.96 11.83 -10.79
CA LYS A 271 0.29 12.77 -11.70
C LYS A 271 -1.22 12.51 -11.79
N LEU A 272 -1.63 11.24 -11.89
CA LEU A 272 -3.04 10.88 -11.91
C LEU A 272 -3.77 11.28 -10.63
N TYR A 273 -3.18 11.02 -9.45
CA TYR A 273 -3.76 11.46 -8.17
C TYR A 273 -3.91 12.99 -8.10
N ARG A 274 -2.93 13.74 -8.62
CA ARG A 274 -3.00 15.21 -8.64
C ARG A 274 -4.08 15.75 -9.58
N MET A 275 -4.24 15.12 -10.74
CA MET A 275 -5.22 15.53 -11.76
C MET A 275 -6.64 15.05 -11.43
N ALA A 276 -6.77 14.02 -10.62
CA ALA A 276 -8.05 13.44 -10.29
C ALA A 276 -8.90 14.41 -9.45
N TRP A 277 -10.14 14.65 -9.91
CA TRP A 277 -11.19 15.18 -9.07
C TRP A 277 -11.45 14.21 -7.93
N VAL A 278 -11.67 12.92 -8.27
CA VAL A 278 -11.84 11.85 -7.30
C VAL A 278 -11.27 10.53 -7.82
N MET A 279 -10.76 9.72 -6.92
CA MET A 279 -10.36 8.35 -7.21
C MET A 279 -11.29 7.36 -6.52
N VAL A 280 -11.70 6.32 -7.21
CA VAL A 280 -12.45 5.18 -6.64
C VAL A 280 -11.56 3.97 -6.65
N ALA A 281 -11.28 3.39 -5.49
CA ALA A 281 -10.40 2.22 -5.39
C ALA A 281 -10.72 1.35 -4.16
N ARG A 282 -10.23 0.12 -4.15
CA ARG A 282 -10.24 -0.73 -2.94
C ARG A 282 -9.45 -0.06 -1.80
N PRO A 283 -9.86 -0.26 -0.52
CA PRO A 283 -9.20 0.35 0.64
C PRO A 283 -7.85 -0.30 0.97
N GLY A 284 -6.97 -0.40 -0.02
CA GLY A 284 -5.60 -0.88 0.16
C GLY A 284 -4.69 0.19 0.75
N ALA A 285 -3.80 -0.19 1.68
CA ALA A 285 -2.92 0.74 2.37
C ALA A 285 -2.07 1.60 1.42
N ARG A 286 -1.54 1.02 0.34
CA ARG A 286 -0.75 1.77 -0.64
C ARG A 286 -1.57 2.88 -1.32
N THR A 287 -2.73 2.53 -1.88
CA THR A 287 -3.60 3.50 -2.56
C THR A 287 -4.06 4.60 -1.60
N ALA A 288 -4.39 4.22 -0.38
CA ALA A 288 -4.81 5.15 0.66
C ALA A 288 -3.69 6.14 1.03
N THR A 289 -2.46 5.65 1.25
CA THR A 289 -1.31 6.52 1.55
C THR A 289 -0.94 7.43 0.39
N GLU A 290 -0.92 6.91 -0.84
CA GLU A 290 -0.62 7.71 -2.05
C GLU A 290 -1.66 8.81 -2.27
N ALA A 291 -2.96 8.51 -2.11
CA ALA A 291 -4.05 9.49 -2.23
C ALA A 291 -3.93 10.59 -1.16
N LEU A 292 -3.67 10.20 0.11
CA LEU A 292 -3.47 11.17 1.19
C LEU A 292 -2.25 12.04 0.98
N ALA A 293 -1.14 11.49 0.49
CA ALA A 293 0.09 12.25 0.25
C ALA A 293 -0.12 13.41 -0.73
N VAL A 294 -0.99 13.19 -1.72
CA VAL A 294 -1.33 14.18 -2.76
C VAL A 294 -2.53 15.06 -2.35
N GLY A 295 -3.29 14.65 -1.34
CA GLY A 295 -4.58 15.26 -1.00
C GLY A 295 -5.67 14.94 -2.03
N CYS A 296 -5.61 13.79 -2.70
CA CYS A 296 -6.62 13.32 -3.63
C CYS A 296 -7.82 12.73 -2.88
N VAL A 297 -9.04 13.17 -3.20
CA VAL A 297 -10.26 12.60 -2.61
C VAL A 297 -10.40 11.14 -3.07
N LEU A 298 -10.56 10.23 -2.11
CA LEU A 298 -10.66 8.80 -2.35
C LEU A 298 -12.01 8.26 -1.88
N ILE A 299 -12.74 7.61 -2.78
CA ILE A 299 -13.93 6.83 -2.46
C ILE A 299 -13.54 5.36 -2.43
N PHE A 300 -13.78 4.70 -1.31
CA PHE A 300 -13.50 3.29 -1.18
C PHE A 300 -14.56 2.43 -1.85
N ASN A 301 -14.12 1.62 -2.80
CA ASN A 301 -14.93 0.59 -3.44
C ASN A 301 -15.02 -0.63 -2.50
N ALA A 302 -16.15 -0.79 -1.83
CA ALA A 302 -16.44 -1.85 -0.87
C ALA A 302 -17.53 -2.82 -1.36
N PHE A 303 -17.71 -3.02 -2.67
CA PHE A 303 -18.74 -3.86 -3.27
C PHE A 303 -18.67 -5.35 -2.89
N SER A 304 -17.50 -5.83 -2.56
CA SER A 304 -17.31 -7.17 -2.05
C SER A 304 -16.89 -7.11 -0.59
N THR A 305 -16.78 -8.27 0.04
CA THR A 305 -16.29 -8.36 1.41
C THR A 305 -14.97 -7.62 1.57
N THR A 306 -14.93 -6.64 2.47
CA THR A 306 -13.71 -5.93 2.84
C THR A 306 -12.79 -6.87 3.62
N MET A 307 -11.53 -6.97 3.22
CA MET A 307 -10.54 -7.80 3.93
C MET A 307 -10.15 -7.16 5.26
N PRO A 308 -9.77 -7.96 6.29
CA PRO A 308 -9.39 -7.40 7.60
C PRO A 308 -8.32 -6.31 7.52
N GLN A 309 -7.29 -6.47 6.71
CA GLN A 309 -6.26 -5.46 6.52
C GLN A 309 -6.74 -4.21 5.76
N GLU A 310 -7.77 -4.33 4.93
CA GLU A 310 -8.40 -3.17 4.26
C GLU A 310 -9.21 -2.31 5.22
N LEU A 311 -9.71 -2.91 6.33
CA LEU A 311 -10.40 -2.17 7.38
C LEU A 311 -9.46 -1.18 8.10
N LEU A 312 -8.15 -1.43 8.11
CA LEU A 312 -7.17 -0.53 8.74
C LEU A 312 -7.12 0.83 8.02
N ALA A 313 -7.10 0.82 6.68
CA ALA A 313 -7.16 2.06 5.91
C ALA A 313 -8.48 2.82 6.15
N ARG A 314 -9.63 2.12 6.12
CA ARG A 314 -10.92 2.72 6.39
C ARG A 314 -11.03 3.31 7.79
N ARG A 315 -10.52 2.62 8.81
CA ARG A 315 -10.52 3.12 10.20
C ARG A 315 -9.68 4.38 10.34
N TYR A 316 -8.49 4.40 9.73
CA TYR A 316 -7.67 5.60 9.71
C TYR A 316 -8.38 6.76 9.02
N PHE A 317 -9.02 6.53 7.86
CA PHE A 317 -9.79 7.55 7.17
C PHE A 317 -11.01 8.02 7.98
N ALA A 318 -11.68 7.10 8.69
CA ALA A 318 -12.79 7.45 9.58
C ALA A 318 -12.33 8.32 10.77
N SER A 319 -11.14 8.04 11.35
CA SER A 319 -10.58 8.88 12.42
C SER A 319 -10.23 10.29 11.96
N GLN A 320 -9.95 10.45 10.65
CA GLN A 320 -9.71 11.75 10.03
C GLN A 320 -10.99 12.39 9.43
N ASN A 321 -12.18 11.79 9.63
CA ASN A 321 -13.47 12.23 9.08
C ASN A 321 -13.52 12.27 7.53
N ILE A 322 -12.81 11.38 6.86
CA ILE A 322 -12.71 11.30 5.40
C ILE A 322 -13.03 9.90 4.83
N ASP A 323 -13.62 8.99 5.62
CA ASP A 323 -14.01 7.64 5.13
C ASP A 323 -15.28 7.73 4.28
N ILE A 324 -15.11 7.77 2.96
CA ILE A 324 -16.19 7.69 2.00
C ILE A 324 -16.13 6.33 1.32
N ALA A 325 -17.20 5.55 1.41
CA ALA A 325 -17.25 4.21 0.82
C ALA A 325 -18.57 3.93 0.12
N ILE A 326 -18.50 3.17 -0.96
CA ILE A 326 -19.64 2.72 -1.74
C ILE A 326 -19.73 1.19 -1.73
N ASN A 327 -20.96 0.70 -1.62
CA ASN A 327 -21.25 -0.74 -1.64
C ASN A 327 -21.99 -1.17 -2.92
N THR A 328 -22.44 -0.21 -3.73
CA THR A 328 -23.10 -0.43 -5.03
C THR A 328 -22.67 0.61 -6.05
N PRO A 329 -22.76 0.33 -7.36
CA PRO A 329 -22.47 1.28 -8.41
C PRO A 329 -23.33 2.55 -8.32
N GLU A 330 -24.62 2.41 -7.96
CA GLU A 330 -25.58 3.52 -7.81
C GLU A 330 -25.16 4.47 -6.68
N GLY A 331 -24.54 3.93 -5.62
CA GLY A 331 -23.98 4.75 -4.55
C GLY A 331 -22.89 5.71 -5.05
N LEU A 332 -22.07 5.28 -6.03
CA LEU A 332 -21.11 6.18 -6.67
C LEU A 332 -21.80 7.27 -7.45
N LEU A 333 -22.75 6.90 -8.32
CA LEU A 333 -23.50 7.87 -9.11
C LEU A 333 -24.12 8.96 -8.22
N HIS A 334 -24.82 8.56 -7.17
CA HIS A 334 -25.48 9.48 -6.25
C HIS A 334 -24.49 10.44 -5.56
N ILE A 335 -23.31 9.98 -5.18
CA ILE A 335 -22.26 10.84 -4.60
C ILE A 335 -21.79 11.87 -5.63
N LEU A 336 -21.51 11.43 -6.85
CA LEU A 336 -20.98 12.30 -7.89
C LEU A 336 -22.01 13.34 -8.35
N GLU A 337 -23.28 12.94 -8.56
CA GLU A 337 -24.38 13.87 -8.85
C GLU A 337 -24.49 14.93 -7.76
N ASN A 338 -24.52 14.52 -6.49
CA ASN A 338 -24.59 15.45 -5.37
C ASN A 338 -23.41 16.43 -5.31
N TRP A 339 -22.21 16.02 -5.73
CA TRP A 339 -21.04 16.91 -5.77
C TRP A 339 -21.00 17.81 -7.01
N ILE A 340 -21.60 17.38 -8.12
CA ILE A 340 -21.79 18.20 -9.32
C ILE A 340 -22.82 19.29 -9.05
N ASP A 341 -23.93 18.90 -8.43
CA ASP A 341 -25.04 19.84 -8.11
C ASP A 341 -24.69 20.77 -6.93
N HIS A 342 -23.78 20.32 -6.05
CA HIS A 342 -23.38 21.04 -4.84
C HIS A 342 -21.85 21.07 -4.69
N PRO A 343 -21.13 21.86 -5.51
CA PRO A 343 -19.66 21.91 -5.51
C PRO A 343 -19.05 22.28 -4.15
N GLU A 344 -19.77 23.04 -3.33
CA GLU A 344 -19.34 23.40 -1.97
C GLU A 344 -19.15 22.18 -1.05
N LYS A 345 -19.96 21.13 -1.22
CA LYS A 345 -19.81 19.88 -0.44
C LYS A 345 -18.53 19.16 -0.80
N TYR A 346 -18.19 19.11 -2.10
CA TYR A 346 -16.92 18.56 -2.53
C TYR A 346 -15.73 19.38 -2.00
N SER A 347 -15.81 20.73 -2.08
CA SER A 347 -14.75 21.61 -1.57
C SER A 347 -14.47 21.36 -0.10
N LEU A 348 -15.48 21.23 0.75
CA LEU A 348 -15.32 20.92 2.17
C LEU A 348 -14.56 19.60 2.39
N ILE A 349 -14.89 18.55 1.62
CA ILE A 349 -14.19 17.27 1.69
C ILE A 349 -12.75 17.43 1.21
N LYS A 350 -12.53 18.12 0.10
CA LYS A 350 -11.19 18.38 -0.47
C LYS A 350 -10.30 19.13 0.50
N ASP A 351 -10.83 20.11 1.23
CA ASP A 351 -10.10 20.88 2.24
C ASP A 351 -9.64 19.97 3.39
N VAL A 352 -10.49 19.03 3.84
CA VAL A 352 -10.13 18.05 4.86
C VAL A 352 -9.02 17.13 4.37
N TYR A 353 -9.10 16.64 3.12
CA TYR A 353 -8.02 15.83 2.52
C TYR A 353 -6.70 16.62 2.42
N SER A 354 -6.78 17.89 2.03
CA SER A 354 -5.61 18.78 1.92
C SER A 354 -4.95 19.06 3.28
N SER A 355 -5.76 19.14 4.34
CA SER A 355 -5.29 19.37 5.71
C SER A 355 -4.70 18.11 6.37
N ASN A 356 -5.11 16.93 5.91
CA ASN A 356 -4.70 15.63 6.47
C ASN A 356 -3.69 14.89 5.57
N GLN A 357 -2.85 15.61 4.82
CA GLN A 357 -1.83 14.96 4.00
C GLN A 357 -0.87 14.13 4.83
N LEU A 358 -0.66 12.88 4.42
CA LEU A 358 0.26 11.95 5.05
C LEU A 358 1.54 11.85 4.22
N ARG A 359 2.57 12.55 4.63
CA ARG A 359 3.90 12.52 3.99
C ARG A 359 4.94 11.87 4.88
N GLY A 360 6.00 11.35 4.28
CA GLY A 360 7.13 10.80 5.01
C GLY A 360 8.09 11.88 5.50
N ASP A 361 8.64 11.65 6.66
CA ASP A 361 9.80 12.40 7.18
C ASP A 361 11.08 11.81 6.55
N LEU A 362 11.46 12.30 5.36
CA LEU A 362 12.62 11.79 4.62
C LEU A 362 13.92 11.87 5.42
N GLU A 363 14.14 12.96 6.17
CA GLU A 363 15.34 13.11 6.97
C GLU A 363 15.33 12.16 8.18
N GLY A 364 14.21 12.06 8.89
CA GLY A 364 14.05 11.09 9.99
C GLY A 364 14.22 9.64 9.52
N ILE A 365 13.70 9.29 8.34
CA ILE A 365 13.87 7.97 7.73
C ILE A 365 15.35 7.73 7.41
N ARG A 366 16.01 8.69 6.77
CA ARG A 366 17.44 8.64 6.46
C ARG A 366 18.26 8.44 7.74
N GLN A 367 18.00 9.24 8.76
CA GLN A 367 18.70 9.14 10.05
C GLN A 367 18.48 7.77 10.71
N LEU A 368 17.23 7.24 10.70
CA LEU A 368 16.91 5.93 11.24
C LEU A 368 17.72 4.82 10.55
N ILE A 369 17.83 4.89 9.23
CA ILE A 369 18.51 3.85 8.42
C ILE A 369 20.02 4.02 8.48
N MET A 370 20.54 5.23 8.27
CA MET A 370 21.96 5.52 8.09
C MET A 370 22.72 5.71 9.41
N LYS A 371 22.02 5.73 10.55
CA LYS A 371 22.65 5.88 11.88
C LYS A 371 23.74 4.82 12.03
N SER A 372 24.97 5.25 12.21
CA SER A 372 26.08 4.37 12.61
C SER A 372 25.80 3.82 14.00
N GLY A 373 25.96 2.50 14.17
CA GLY A 373 25.75 1.83 15.45
C GLY A 373 26.78 2.21 16.50
#